data_6a095b81c451448a426a06fb452d5feb
#
_entry.id   6a095b81c451448a426a06fb452d5feb
#
_cell.length_a   1.000
_cell.length_b   1.000
_cell.length_c   1.000
_cell.angle_alpha   90.00
_cell.angle_beta   90.00
_cell.angle_gamma   90.00
#
_symmetry.space_group_name_H-M   'P 1'
#
loop_
_entity.id
_entity.type
_entity.pdbx_description
1 polymer ?
#
loop_
_entity_poly.entity_id
_entity_poly.type
_entity_poly.pdbx_seq_one_letter_code
_entity_poly.pdbx_strand_id
1 'polypeptide(L)'
;MMNRVFSAALLAAAIAVPAAAQQPPAGPPTATGFLRNMYTGNKNSVLRVAERMPEEFYGLRPGTQEEVRTFGQHVAHIATFNFLWCAQAKGETNPNAGRDLEKTLKTKAEIVKAITDAFAYCDAAYASLTDATGAEVLTITQENGRQQQQTRTGLLMLNVIHNNETYGSMVTTLRIKNISPQPNAR
;
A
#
# COMPACT_ATOMS: atom_id res chain seq x y z
N MET A 1 -21.43 -58.93 58.18
CA MET A 1 -20.72 -58.68 56.91
C MET A 1 -21.44 -57.55 56.17
N MET A 2 -20.87 -56.36 56.18
CA MET A 2 -21.50 -55.13 55.65
C MET A 2 -20.82 -54.75 54.34
N ASN A 3 -21.52 -54.93 53.23
CA ASN A 3 -21.03 -54.53 51.92
C ASN A 3 -21.21 -53.02 51.70
N ARG A 4 -20.10 -52.29 51.59
CA ARG A 4 -20.10 -50.87 51.19
C ARG A 4 -19.98 -50.77 49.67
N VAL A 5 -21.03 -50.30 49.02
CA VAL A 5 -21.02 -49.96 47.59
C VAL A 5 -20.52 -48.55 47.46
N PHE A 6 -19.36 -48.40 46.82
CA PHE A 6 -18.81 -47.08 46.44
C PHE A 6 -19.39 -46.66 45.08
N SER A 7 -20.25 -45.67 45.09
CA SER A 7 -20.70 -45.01 43.85
C SER A 7 -19.67 -43.97 43.42
N ALA A 8 -19.01 -44.19 42.29
CA ALA A 8 -18.13 -43.22 41.66
C ALA A 8 -18.96 -42.28 40.78
N ALA A 9 -19.06 -41.01 41.17
CA ALA A 9 -19.65 -39.95 40.34
C ALA A 9 -18.64 -39.49 39.34
N LEU A 10 -18.87 -39.74 38.02
CA LEU A 10 -18.09 -39.12 36.93
C LEU A 10 -18.57 -37.69 36.73
N LEU A 11 -17.70 -36.74 37.03
CA LEU A 11 -17.87 -35.31 36.65
C LEU A 11 -17.42 -35.16 35.18
N ALA A 12 -18.39 -34.96 34.25
CA ALA A 12 -18.11 -34.58 32.89
C ALA A 12 -17.85 -33.07 32.84
N ALA A 13 -16.59 -32.67 32.66
CA ALA A 13 -16.23 -31.29 32.42
C ALA A 13 -16.57 -30.93 30.96
N ALA A 14 -17.60 -30.12 30.76
CA ALA A 14 -17.91 -29.53 29.45
C ALA A 14 -16.89 -28.47 29.11
N ILE A 15 -16.02 -28.73 28.13
CA ILE A 15 -15.09 -27.75 27.56
C ILE A 15 -15.92 -26.84 26.63
N ALA A 16 -16.22 -25.61 27.09
CA ALA A 16 -16.81 -24.58 26.25
C ALA A 16 -15.75 -24.12 25.24
N VAL A 17 -15.84 -24.56 23.99
CA VAL A 17 -15.05 -24.02 22.87
C VAL A 17 -15.61 -22.62 22.57
N PRO A 18 -14.81 -21.53 22.61
CA PRO A 18 -15.29 -20.23 22.21
C PRO A 18 -15.72 -20.29 20.75
N ALA A 19 -16.99 -19.94 20.48
CA ALA A 19 -17.48 -19.76 19.13
C ALA A 19 -16.65 -18.66 18.46
N ALA A 20 -15.78 -19.02 17.53
CA ALA A 20 -15.11 -18.05 16.67
C ALA A 20 -16.22 -17.21 16.00
N ALA A 21 -16.27 -15.93 16.28
CA ALA A 21 -17.20 -15.02 15.65
C ALA A 21 -16.99 -15.11 14.13
N GLN A 22 -17.91 -15.78 13.43
CA GLN A 22 -17.90 -15.84 11.98
C GLN A 22 -18.03 -14.42 11.46
N GLN A 23 -17.01 -13.95 10.73
CA GLN A 23 -17.13 -12.71 9.99
C GLN A 23 -18.38 -12.79 9.10
N PRO A 24 -19.22 -11.75 9.09
CA PRO A 24 -20.36 -11.74 8.18
C PRO A 24 -19.88 -12.00 6.76
N PRO A 25 -20.63 -12.75 5.94
CA PRO A 25 -20.24 -13.04 4.57
C PRO A 25 -19.93 -11.72 3.84
N ALA A 26 -18.77 -11.66 3.23
CA ALA A 26 -18.38 -10.51 2.41
C ALA A 26 -19.48 -10.30 1.36
N GLY A 27 -19.96 -9.06 1.24
CA GLY A 27 -20.91 -8.70 0.18
C GLY A 27 -20.36 -9.05 -1.21
N PRO A 28 -21.18 -8.97 -2.26
CA PRO A 28 -20.73 -9.27 -3.61
C PRO A 28 -19.50 -8.42 -3.96
N PRO A 29 -18.53 -8.99 -4.73
CA PRO A 29 -17.35 -8.26 -5.12
C PRO A 29 -17.73 -7.03 -5.96
N THR A 30 -17.18 -5.86 -5.61
CA THR A 30 -17.38 -4.60 -6.34
C THR A 30 -16.06 -4.12 -6.94
N ALA A 31 -16.14 -3.26 -7.97
CA ALA A 31 -14.95 -2.69 -8.59
C ALA A 31 -14.12 -1.84 -7.59
N THR A 32 -14.79 -1.08 -6.72
CA THR A 32 -14.13 -0.29 -5.69
C THR A 32 -13.54 -1.16 -4.58
N GLY A 33 -14.22 -2.25 -4.21
CA GLY A 33 -13.70 -3.27 -3.29
C GLY A 33 -12.43 -3.93 -3.83
N PHE A 34 -12.43 -4.30 -5.11
CA PHE A 34 -11.26 -4.85 -5.79
C PHE A 34 -10.09 -3.83 -5.81
N LEU A 35 -10.38 -2.56 -6.14
CA LEU A 35 -9.37 -1.50 -6.15
C LEU A 35 -8.73 -1.28 -4.78
N ARG A 36 -9.52 -1.30 -3.69
CA ARG A 36 -8.97 -1.25 -2.31
C ARG A 36 -8.02 -2.41 -2.01
N ASN A 37 -8.37 -3.62 -2.44
CA ASN A 37 -7.50 -4.79 -2.29
C ASN A 37 -6.20 -4.65 -3.10
N MET A 38 -6.30 -4.17 -4.34
CA MET A 38 -5.15 -3.85 -5.19
C MET A 38 -4.21 -2.83 -4.53
N TYR A 39 -4.78 -1.75 -3.99
CA TYR A 39 -4.02 -0.74 -3.24
C TYR A 39 -3.29 -1.34 -2.04
N THR A 40 -3.98 -2.15 -1.23
CA THR A 40 -3.38 -2.79 -0.05
C THR A 40 -2.22 -3.71 -0.44
N GLY A 41 -2.39 -4.52 -1.48
CA GLY A 41 -1.33 -5.39 -2.01
C GLY A 41 -0.14 -4.60 -2.54
N ASN A 42 -0.41 -3.52 -3.27
CA ASN A 42 0.60 -2.60 -3.80
C ASN A 42 1.39 -1.92 -2.67
N LYS A 43 0.70 -1.30 -1.70
CA LYS A 43 1.31 -0.69 -0.51
C LYS A 43 2.28 -1.64 0.18
N ASN A 44 1.81 -2.85 0.51
CA ASN A 44 2.62 -3.85 1.20
C ASN A 44 3.85 -4.27 0.38
N SER A 45 3.71 -4.36 -0.93
CA SER A 45 4.80 -4.74 -1.84
C SER A 45 5.85 -3.66 -1.98
N VAL A 46 5.42 -2.40 -2.16
CA VAL A 46 6.32 -1.24 -2.28
C VAL A 46 7.09 -1.01 -0.98
N LEU A 47 6.40 -0.97 0.16
CA LEU A 47 7.05 -0.77 1.46
C LEU A 47 8.07 -1.87 1.76
N ARG A 48 7.70 -3.13 1.53
CA ARG A 48 8.62 -4.26 1.72
C ARG A 48 9.87 -4.14 0.85
N VAL A 49 9.73 -3.78 -0.42
CA VAL A 49 10.86 -3.67 -1.35
C VAL A 49 11.74 -2.48 -0.99
N ALA A 50 11.15 -1.34 -0.59
CA ALA A 50 11.90 -0.20 -0.09
C ALA A 50 12.75 -0.58 1.13
N GLU A 51 12.17 -1.27 2.11
CA GLU A 51 12.89 -1.70 3.31
C GLU A 51 14.00 -2.73 3.02
N ARG A 52 13.78 -3.64 2.07
CA ARG A 52 14.73 -4.73 1.78
C ARG A 52 15.99 -4.27 1.06
N MET A 53 15.94 -3.18 0.29
CA MET A 53 17.13 -2.65 -0.38
C MET A 53 18.11 -2.11 0.66
N PRO A 54 19.38 -2.60 0.71
CA PRO A 54 20.43 -1.99 1.52
C PRO A 54 20.66 -0.53 1.15
N GLU A 55 21.05 0.28 2.14
CA GLU A 55 21.22 1.73 1.95
C GLU A 55 22.24 2.06 0.86
N GLU A 56 23.34 1.33 0.80
CA GLU A 56 24.40 1.51 -0.19
C GLU A 56 23.92 1.36 -1.64
N PHE A 57 22.77 0.73 -1.86
CA PHE A 57 22.18 0.54 -3.19
C PHE A 57 21.03 1.49 -3.50
N TYR A 58 20.69 2.41 -2.60
CA TYR A 58 19.65 3.40 -2.88
C TYR A 58 20.01 4.35 -4.03
N GLY A 59 21.31 4.60 -4.22
CA GLY A 59 21.84 5.33 -5.37
C GLY A 59 22.01 4.51 -6.65
N LEU A 60 21.70 3.20 -6.63
CA LEU A 60 21.87 2.35 -7.79
C LEU A 60 20.88 2.72 -8.90
N ARG A 61 21.42 2.92 -10.09
CA ARG A 61 20.71 3.17 -11.34
C ARG A 61 20.83 1.93 -12.24
N PRO A 62 19.74 1.40 -12.80
CA PRO A 62 19.80 0.19 -13.63
C PRO A 62 20.38 0.42 -15.04
N GLY A 63 20.64 1.68 -15.42
CA GLY A 63 21.22 2.08 -16.70
C GLY A 63 22.29 3.14 -16.51
N THR A 64 22.92 3.56 -17.63
CA THR A 64 23.96 4.61 -17.63
C THR A 64 23.40 6.00 -17.93
N GLN A 65 22.17 6.09 -18.42
CA GLN A 65 21.52 7.35 -18.78
C GLN A 65 21.13 8.10 -17.51
N GLU A 66 21.39 9.41 -17.48
CA GLU A 66 21.13 10.25 -16.31
C GLU A 66 19.64 10.40 -15.98
N GLU A 67 18.77 10.33 -16.98
CA GLU A 67 17.32 10.38 -16.87
C GLU A 67 16.70 9.12 -16.25
N VAL A 68 17.43 8.00 -16.20
CA VAL A 68 16.98 6.79 -15.52
C VAL A 68 17.07 6.97 -14.02
N ARG A 69 15.96 6.85 -13.32
CA ARG A 69 15.90 7.02 -11.87
C ARG A 69 16.74 6.00 -11.12
N THR A 70 17.37 6.41 -10.04
CA THR A 70 17.95 5.51 -9.04
C THR A 70 16.85 4.79 -8.26
N PHE A 71 17.21 3.74 -7.53
CA PHE A 71 16.26 3.02 -6.67
C PHE A 71 15.56 3.97 -5.69
N GLY A 72 16.33 4.81 -4.98
CA GLY A 72 15.78 5.78 -4.03
C GLY A 72 14.85 6.81 -4.69
N GLN A 73 15.19 7.26 -5.91
CA GLN A 73 14.34 8.16 -6.68
C GLN A 73 13.01 7.49 -7.08
N HIS A 74 12.99 6.20 -7.42
CA HIS A 74 11.73 5.48 -7.67
C HIS A 74 10.84 5.44 -6.42
N VAL A 75 11.41 5.19 -5.24
CA VAL A 75 10.64 5.20 -3.99
C VAL A 75 10.08 6.60 -3.69
N ALA A 76 10.90 7.63 -3.82
CA ALA A 76 10.50 9.03 -3.61
C ALA A 76 9.43 9.48 -4.63
N HIS A 77 9.52 9.00 -5.87
CA HIS A 77 8.55 9.24 -6.93
C HIS A 77 7.16 8.69 -6.58
N ILE A 78 7.07 7.44 -6.10
CA ILE A 78 5.81 6.88 -5.59
C ILE A 78 5.25 7.75 -4.47
N ALA A 79 6.09 8.19 -3.52
CA ALA A 79 5.64 9.03 -2.41
C ALA A 79 5.04 10.36 -2.91
N THR A 80 5.71 11.02 -3.87
CA THR A 80 5.24 12.28 -4.47
C THR A 80 3.85 12.13 -5.09
N PHE A 81 3.63 11.09 -5.91
CA PHE A 81 2.35 10.90 -6.59
C PHE A 81 1.26 10.35 -5.67
N ASN A 82 1.61 9.58 -4.64
CA ASN A 82 0.65 9.20 -3.60
C ASN A 82 0.09 10.43 -2.89
N PHE A 83 0.94 11.36 -2.44
CA PHE A 83 0.47 12.60 -1.84
C PHE A 83 -0.40 13.42 -2.81
N LEU A 84 0.01 13.55 -4.06
CA LEU A 84 -0.72 14.33 -5.05
C LEU A 84 -2.12 13.76 -5.32
N TRP A 85 -2.20 12.50 -5.74
CA TRP A 85 -3.48 11.93 -6.19
C TRP A 85 -4.43 11.61 -5.02
N CYS A 86 -3.88 11.22 -3.86
CA CYS A 86 -4.74 11.02 -2.69
C CYS A 86 -5.29 12.34 -2.14
N ALA A 87 -4.53 13.45 -2.20
CA ALA A 87 -5.03 14.78 -1.86
C ALA A 87 -6.14 15.20 -2.81
N GLN A 88 -5.93 15.04 -4.12
CA GLN A 88 -6.96 15.33 -5.13
C GLN A 88 -8.21 14.48 -4.93
N ALA A 89 -8.05 13.18 -4.65
CA ALA A 89 -9.19 12.29 -4.40
C ALA A 89 -9.98 12.65 -3.13
N LYS A 90 -9.32 13.22 -2.13
CA LYS A 90 -9.93 13.71 -0.88
C LYS A 90 -10.47 15.14 -1.00
N GLY A 91 -10.11 15.88 -2.06
CA GLY A 91 -10.42 17.31 -2.18
C GLY A 91 -9.61 18.18 -1.23
N GLU A 92 -8.42 17.74 -0.83
CA GLU A 92 -7.53 18.41 0.11
C GLU A 92 -6.32 19.05 -0.61
N THR A 93 -5.68 19.99 0.05
CA THR A 93 -4.39 20.51 -0.41
C THR A 93 -3.32 19.42 -0.29
N ASN A 94 -2.48 19.25 -1.32
CA ASN A 94 -1.38 18.29 -1.29
C ASN A 94 -0.38 18.66 -0.17
N PRO A 95 -0.17 17.82 0.85
CA PRO A 95 0.75 18.12 1.95
C PRO A 95 2.21 18.17 1.52
N ASN A 96 2.52 17.68 0.31
CA ASN A 96 3.85 17.72 -0.29
C ASN A 96 4.00 18.80 -1.38
N ALA A 97 3.04 19.73 -1.51
CA ALA A 97 3.07 20.75 -2.55
C ALA A 97 4.39 21.56 -2.53
N GLY A 98 4.98 21.76 -3.71
CA GLY A 98 6.21 22.53 -3.88
C GLY A 98 7.50 21.80 -3.45
N ARG A 99 7.44 20.54 -3.01
CA ARG A 99 8.62 19.74 -2.64
C ARG A 99 8.92 18.69 -3.71
N ASP A 100 10.17 18.66 -4.16
CA ASP A 100 10.70 17.61 -5.04
C ASP A 100 11.41 16.56 -4.18
N LEU A 101 10.68 15.49 -3.81
CA LEU A 101 11.22 14.43 -2.95
C LEU A 101 12.36 13.66 -3.63
N GLU A 102 12.32 13.50 -4.95
CA GLU A 102 13.39 12.82 -5.71
C GLU A 102 14.73 13.56 -5.62
N LYS A 103 14.69 14.91 -5.52
CA LYS A 103 15.89 15.75 -5.41
C LYS A 103 16.30 16.03 -3.99
N THR A 104 15.34 16.11 -3.06
CA THR A 104 15.61 16.62 -1.70
C THR A 104 15.99 15.53 -0.70
N LEU A 105 15.41 14.31 -0.82
CA LEU A 105 15.72 13.21 0.08
C LEU A 105 17.02 12.49 -0.34
N LYS A 106 17.88 12.22 0.63
CA LYS A 106 19.23 11.68 0.36
C LYS A 106 19.50 10.33 1.01
N THR A 107 18.91 10.04 2.15
CA THR A 107 19.15 8.82 2.91
C THR A 107 17.99 7.84 2.74
N LYS A 108 18.27 6.56 2.91
CA LYS A 108 17.23 5.51 2.97
C LYS A 108 16.18 5.85 4.02
N ALA A 109 16.59 6.27 5.21
CA ALA A 109 15.68 6.58 6.30
C ALA A 109 14.68 7.68 5.94
N GLU A 110 15.14 8.78 5.33
CA GLU A 110 14.25 9.85 4.85
C GLU A 110 13.28 9.38 3.77
N ILE A 111 13.77 8.60 2.81
CA ILE A 111 12.98 8.10 1.67
C ILE A 111 11.94 7.08 2.15
N VAL A 112 12.31 6.14 3.02
CA VAL A 112 11.39 5.15 3.60
C VAL A 112 10.34 5.83 4.47
N LYS A 113 10.73 6.84 5.25
CA LYS A 113 9.77 7.64 6.00
C LYS A 113 8.77 8.32 5.07
N ALA A 114 9.24 8.97 4.01
CA ALA A 114 8.37 9.69 3.08
C ALA A 114 7.36 8.77 2.38
N ILE A 115 7.77 7.58 1.92
CA ILE A 115 6.84 6.62 1.29
C ILE A 115 5.86 6.03 2.31
N THR A 116 6.28 5.80 3.55
CA THR A 116 5.39 5.33 4.63
C THR A 116 4.33 6.38 4.95
N ASP A 117 4.73 7.64 5.12
CA ASP A 117 3.81 8.76 5.36
C ASP A 117 2.84 8.96 4.19
N ALA A 118 3.31 8.85 2.95
CA ALA A 118 2.49 8.98 1.75
C ALA A 118 1.43 7.88 1.65
N PHE A 119 1.77 6.62 1.96
CA PHE A 119 0.77 5.55 2.02
C PHE A 119 -0.20 5.73 3.19
N ALA A 120 0.28 6.14 4.37
CA ALA A 120 -0.60 6.44 5.50
C ALA A 120 -1.61 7.55 5.17
N TYR A 121 -1.18 8.57 4.43
CA TYR A 121 -2.05 9.63 3.94
C TYR A 121 -3.11 9.13 2.94
N CYS A 122 -2.73 8.19 2.06
CA CYS A 122 -3.63 7.56 1.10
C CYS A 122 -4.64 6.61 1.74
N ASP A 123 -4.32 5.98 2.88
CA ASP A 123 -5.21 5.00 3.52
C ASP A 123 -6.64 5.54 3.71
N ALA A 124 -6.79 6.81 4.10
CA ALA A 124 -8.09 7.44 4.28
C ALA A 124 -8.87 7.59 2.96
N ALA A 125 -8.19 7.90 1.85
CA ALA A 125 -8.82 8.03 0.54
C ALA A 125 -9.40 6.68 0.06
N TYR A 126 -8.66 5.59 0.26
CA TYR A 126 -9.12 4.26 -0.11
C TYR A 126 -10.14 3.68 0.88
N ALA A 127 -10.04 3.99 2.18
CA ALA A 127 -11.00 3.54 3.18
C ALA A 127 -12.39 4.14 2.94
N SER A 128 -12.47 5.40 2.51
CA SER A 128 -13.73 6.09 2.20
C SER A 128 -14.33 5.75 0.84
N LEU A 129 -13.62 4.99 -0.02
CA LEU A 129 -14.05 4.67 -1.36
C LEU A 129 -15.17 3.63 -1.35
N THR A 130 -16.34 4.02 -1.86
CA THR A 130 -17.50 3.18 -2.14
C THR A 130 -17.87 3.31 -3.61
N ASP A 131 -18.78 2.49 -4.14
CA ASP A 131 -19.25 2.63 -5.52
C ASP A 131 -19.92 4.00 -5.75
N ALA A 132 -20.64 4.52 -4.76
CA ALA A 132 -21.27 5.84 -4.83
C ALA A 132 -20.23 6.97 -4.83
N THR A 133 -19.33 7.01 -3.83
CA THR A 133 -18.29 8.05 -3.75
C THR A 133 -17.27 7.92 -4.88
N GLY A 134 -17.03 6.72 -5.36
CA GLY A 134 -16.14 6.43 -6.48
C GLY A 134 -16.62 6.97 -7.83
N ALA A 135 -17.93 7.06 -8.02
CA ALA A 135 -18.55 7.61 -9.23
C ALA A 135 -18.54 9.16 -9.27
N GLU A 136 -18.23 9.81 -8.15
CA GLU A 136 -18.17 11.29 -8.11
C GLU A 136 -17.11 11.81 -9.08
N VAL A 137 -17.49 12.82 -9.87
CA VAL A 137 -16.61 13.49 -10.83
C VAL A 137 -15.85 14.60 -10.11
N LEU A 138 -14.53 14.52 -10.18
CA LEU A 138 -13.61 15.52 -9.65
C LEU A 138 -13.05 16.36 -10.78
N THR A 139 -12.83 17.66 -10.53
CA THR A 139 -12.07 18.53 -11.41
C THR A 139 -10.63 18.58 -10.92
N ILE A 140 -9.72 18.00 -11.69
CA ILE A 140 -8.30 17.92 -11.37
C ILE A 140 -7.56 19.02 -12.13
N THR A 141 -6.80 19.85 -11.42
CA THR A 141 -5.89 20.80 -12.05
C THR A 141 -4.51 20.16 -12.19
N GLN A 142 -4.07 20.01 -13.44
CA GLN A 142 -2.74 19.48 -13.76
C GLN A 142 -1.66 20.54 -13.50
N GLU A 143 -0.38 20.14 -13.41
CA GLU A 143 0.75 21.06 -13.19
C GLU A 143 0.85 22.18 -14.25
N ASN A 144 0.42 21.92 -15.48
CA ASN A 144 0.37 22.89 -16.57
C ASN A 144 -0.86 23.82 -16.51
N GLY A 145 -1.65 23.76 -15.43
CA GLY A 145 -2.87 24.55 -15.23
C GLY A 145 -4.11 24.03 -15.96
N ARG A 146 -4.01 22.96 -16.78
CA ARG A 146 -5.18 22.37 -17.45
C ARG A 146 -6.09 21.70 -16.43
N GLN A 147 -7.39 21.91 -16.62
CA GLN A 147 -8.41 21.19 -15.85
C GLN A 147 -8.84 19.93 -16.62
N GLN A 148 -8.97 18.85 -15.88
CA GLN A 148 -9.46 17.56 -16.38
C GLN A 148 -10.53 17.03 -15.43
N GLN A 149 -11.62 16.53 -15.97
CA GLN A 149 -12.62 15.81 -15.19
C GLN A 149 -12.28 14.33 -15.13
N GLN A 150 -12.36 13.76 -13.95
CA GLN A 150 -12.10 12.34 -13.72
C GLN A 150 -12.93 11.83 -12.54
N THR A 151 -13.39 10.58 -12.58
CA THR A 151 -14.06 9.99 -11.43
C THR A 151 -13.04 9.72 -10.30
N ARG A 152 -13.50 9.77 -9.05
CA ARG A 152 -12.64 9.44 -7.89
C ARG A 152 -12.04 8.04 -8.04
N THR A 153 -12.83 7.04 -8.46
CA THR A 153 -12.32 5.68 -8.74
C THR A 153 -11.23 5.71 -9.82
N GLY A 154 -11.44 6.45 -10.91
CA GLY A 154 -10.45 6.56 -12.00
C GLY A 154 -9.11 7.15 -11.52
N LEU A 155 -9.17 8.19 -10.69
CA LEU A 155 -7.98 8.81 -10.12
C LEU A 155 -7.21 7.87 -9.18
N LEU A 156 -7.92 7.16 -8.28
CA LEU A 156 -7.30 6.20 -7.38
C LEU A 156 -6.81 4.94 -8.12
N MET A 157 -7.45 4.55 -9.23
CA MET A 157 -6.96 3.49 -10.11
C MET A 157 -5.65 3.90 -10.79
N LEU A 158 -5.56 5.14 -11.29
CA LEU A 158 -4.33 5.69 -11.84
C LEU A 158 -3.18 5.64 -10.82
N ASN A 159 -3.46 5.97 -9.56
CA ASN A 159 -2.47 5.88 -8.48
C ASN A 159 -1.94 4.44 -8.31
N VAL A 160 -2.80 3.43 -8.27
CA VAL A 160 -2.38 2.02 -8.16
C VAL A 160 -1.59 1.56 -9.38
N ILE A 161 -2.03 1.93 -10.60
CA ILE A 161 -1.34 1.57 -11.85
C ILE A 161 0.07 2.14 -11.85
N HIS A 162 0.23 3.42 -11.59
CA HIS A 162 1.52 4.10 -11.54
C HIS A 162 2.45 3.50 -10.47
N ASN A 163 1.92 3.19 -9.29
CA ASN A 163 2.70 2.56 -8.24
C ASN A 163 3.17 1.16 -8.65
N ASN A 164 2.34 0.37 -9.36
CA ASN A 164 2.72 -0.95 -9.85
C ASN A 164 3.79 -0.86 -10.96
N GLU A 165 3.69 0.10 -11.87
CA GLU A 165 4.68 0.35 -12.90
C GLU A 165 6.05 0.69 -12.28
N THR A 166 6.06 1.62 -11.33
CA THR A 166 7.28 2.02 -10.62
C THR A 166 7.84 0.88 -9.75
N TYR A 167 6.97 0.10 -9.10
CA TYR A 167 7.36 -1.09 -8.34
C TYR A 167 8.07 -2.12 -9.23
N GLY A 168 7.66 -2.30 -10.48
CA GLY A 168 8.35 -3.17 -11.44
C GLY A 168 9.81 -2.78 -11.63
N SER A 169 10.10 -1.48 -11.76
CA SER A 169 11.45 -0.93 -11.86
C SER A 169 12.26 -1.15 -10.57
N MET A 170 11.63 -0.97 -9.39
CA MET A 170 12.26 -1.25 -8.10
C MET A 170 12.66 -2.73 -7.97
N VAL A 171 11.76 -3.65 -8.32
CA VAL A 171 12.02 -5.10 -8.28
C VAL A 171 13.18 -5.50 -9.22
N THR A 172 13.22 -4.91 -10.41
CA THR A 172 14.33 -5.12 -11.35
C THR A 172 15.67 -4.72 -10.72
N THR A 173 15.71 -3.54 -10.08
CA THR A 173 16.92 -3.04 -9.41
C THR A 173 17.36 -3.94 -8.24
N LEU A 174 16.41 -4.46 -7.43
CA LEU A 174 16.72 -5.45 -6.39
C LEU A 174 17.39 -6.71 -6.98
N ARG A 175 16.81 -7.24 -8.05
CA ARG A 175 17.30 -8.47 -8.70
C ARG A 175 18.69 -8.32 -9.29
N ILE A 176 19.08 -7.15 -9.78
CA ILE A 176 20.46 -6.85 -10.19
C ILE A 176 21.44 -7.08 -9.03
N LYS A 177 20.99 -6.93 -7.78
CA LYS A 177 21.78 -7.19 -6.56
C LYS A 177 21.52 -8.57 -5.95
N ASN A 178 20.85 -9.47 -6.67
CA ASN A 178 20.47 -10.80 -6.18
C ASN A 178 19.60 -10.75 -4.92
N ILE A 179 18.83 -9.67 -4.71
CA ILE A 179 17.90 -9.52 -3.58
C ILE A 179 16.50 -9.93 -4.04
N SER A 180 15.89 -10.89 -3.32
CA SER A 180 14.51 -11.29 -3.59
C SER A 180 13.53 -10.20 -3.14
N PRO A 181 12.51 -9.83 -3.91
CA PRO A 181 11.43 -8.95 -3.47
C PRO A 181 10.50 -9.63 -2.45
N GLN A 182 10.53 -10.96 -2.35
CA GLN A 182 9.76 -11.76 -1.40
C GLN A 182 10.66 -12.25 -0.26
N PRO A 183 10.15 -12.37 0.98
CA PRO A 183 10.95 -12.81 2.12
C PRO A 183 11.54 -14.22 1.96
N ASN A 184 10.83 -15.11 1.29
CA ASN A 184 11.11 -16.54 1.20
C ASN A 184 11.03 -17.11 -0.23
N ALA A 185 11.26 -16.31 -1.26
CA ALA A 185 11.40 -16.86 -2.62
C ALA A 185 12.70 -17.67 -2.67
N ARG A 186 12.57 -19.00 -2.55
CA ARG A 186 13.61 -19.98 -2.82
C ARG A 186 13.74 -20.20 -4.31
#